data_91720ff81a286195b833fe44e15b792a
#
_entry.id   91720ff81a286195b833fe44e15b792a
#
_cell.length_a   1.000
_cell.length_b   1.000
_cell.length_c   1.000
_cell.angle_alpha   90.00
_cell.angle_beta   90.00
_cell.angle_gamma   90.00
#
_symmetry.space_group_name_H-M   'P 1'
#
loop_
_entity.id
_entity.type
_entity.pdbx_description
1 polymer ?
#
loop_
_entity_poly.entity_id
_entity_poly.type
_entity_poly.pdbx_seq_one_letter_code
_entity_poly.pdbx_strand_id
1 'polypeptide(L)'
;MENKLKIIDTHFHIWDLEKQDLPWLAGVPETIKKTFTIQQYIENYDKIEDVDFVGGIYVEIDGKDPIQEDEIIYNIKKNNSKLLATLLRSRVSPTMRVPAQSVGIREPLHTDDNPKGRCLEESFIEGLKELADRGLIFESCNRVDELDDLYQALKQVPELKVVLNHLGNPAELSEKYKKDMKNLASLPNLYVKVSGFATEDALFVQELLEFIQETFDKDKLIYASNWPVVELYSTFDKHLQIVRDFFNDDEDIFYNNAIKCYNLKIK
;
A
#
# COMPACT_ATOMS: atom_id res chain seq x y z
N MET A 1 31.31 -7.15 -9.59
CA MET A 1 29.92 -7.58 -9.43
C MET A 1 29.10 -6.30 -9.52
N GLU A 2 28.25 -6.18 -10.54
CA GLU A 2 27.34 -5.05 -10.63
C GLU A 2 26.48 -5.03 -9.37
N ASN A 3 26.26 -3.83 -8.86
CA ASN A 3 25.47 -3.65 -7.63
C ASN A 3 23.99 -3.83 -8.04
N LYS A 4 23.35 -4.91 -7.61
CA LYS A 4 21.94 -5.16 -7.88
C LYS A 4 21.08 -4.15 -7.11
N LEU A 5 19.98 -3.70 -7.74
CA LEU A 5 19.00 -2.84 -7.08
C LEU A 5 18.30 -3.63 -5.97
N LYS A 6 18.44 -3.18 -4.72
CA LYS A 6 17.71 -3.76 -3.60
C LYS A 6 16.27 -3.28 -3.60
N ILE A 7 15.34 -4.24 -3.50
CA ILE A 7 13.90 -3.93 -3.47
C ILE A 7 13.24 -4.50 -2.22
N ILE A 8 12.52 -3.63 -1.52
CA ILE A 8 11.44 -3.98 -0.58
C ILE A 8 10.14 -3.51 -1.22
N ASP A 9 9.27 -4.46 -1.58
CA ASP A 9 7.94 -4.16 -2.10
C ASP A 9 6.98 -3.89 -0.95
N THR A 10 6.45 -2.69 -0.85
CA THR A 10 5.63 -2.27 0.27
C THR A 10 4.14 -2.57 0.13
N HIS A 11 3.72 -3.23 -0.97
CA HIS A 11 2.32 -3.57 -1.16
C HIS A 11 2.13 -4.73 -2.13
N PHE A 12 1.87 -5.90 -1.59
CA PHE A 12 1.41 -7.04 -2.37
C PHE A 12 0.28 -7.77 -1.64
N HIS A 13 -0.47 -8.55 -2.40
CA HIS A 13 -1.54 -9.41 -1.92
C HIS A 13 -1.31 -10.85 -2.34
N ILE A 14 -1.82 -11.78 -1.56
CA ILE A 14 -1.94 -13.20 -1.90
C ILE A 14 -3.27 -13.71 -1.36
N TRP A 15 -3.86 -14.67 -2.04
CA TRP A 15 -5.10 -15.32 -1.60
C TRP A 15 -5.22 -16.74 -2.15
N ASP A 16 -6.01 -17.54 -1.46
CA ASP A 16 -6.35 -18.92 -1.81
C ASP A 16 -7.87 -19.05 -1.93
N LEU A 17 -8.38 -19.07 -3.17
CA LEU A 17 -9.82 -19.11 -3.43
C LEU A 17 -10.50 -20.44 -3.02
N GLU A 18 -9.73 -21.47 -2.69
CA GLU A 18 -10.28 -22.68 -2.09
C GLU A 18 -10.61 -22.49 -0.59
N LYS A 19 -10.00 -21.47 0.04
CA LYS A 19 -10.13 -21.21 1.47
C LYS A 19 -10.81 -19.88 1.78
N GLN A 20 -10.64 -18.88 0.93
CA GLN A 20 -11.04 -17.49 1.19
C GLN A 20 -12.13 -17.04 0.23
N ASP A 21 -13.13 -16.34 0.76
CA ASP A 21 -14.20 -15.69 -0.02
C ASP A 21 -13.84 -14.21 -0.19
N LEU A 22 -13.65 -13.79 -1.45
CA LEU A 22 -13.35 -12.41 -1.84
C LEU A 22 -14.47 -11.87 -2.73
N PRO A 23 -15.54 -11.31 -2.16
CA PRO A 23 -16.71 -10.87 -2.92
C PRO A 23 -16.41 -9.85 -4.02
N TRP A 24 -15.43 -8.98 -3.80
CA TRP A 24 -15.03 -7.95 -4.76
C TRP A 24 -14.48 -8.52 -6.08
N LEU A 25 -13.97 -9.75 -6.08
CA LEU A 25 -13.52 -10.41 -7.31
C LEU A 25 -14.66 -10.63 -8.31
N ALA A 26 -15.93 -10.66 -7.88
CA ALA A 26 -17.05 -10.83 -8.80
C ALA A 26 -17.12 -9.72 -9.86
N GLY A 27 -16.68 -8.50 -9.51
CA GLY A 27 -16.72 -7.31 -10.38
C GLY A 27 -15.50 -7.09 -11.27
N VAL A 28 -14.46 -7.96 -11.21
CA VAL A 28 -13.21 -7.77 -11.95
C VAL A 28 -13.02 -8.80 -13.07
N PRO A 29 -12.09 -8.59 -14.01
CA PRO A 29 -11.74 -9.55 -15.04
C PRO A 29 -11.22 -10.89 -14.50
N GLU A 30 -11.35 -11.96 -15.30
CA GLU A 30 -10.90 -13.32 -14.95
C GLU A 30 -9.40 -13.43 -14.66
N THR A 31 -8.60 -12.46 -15.08
CA THR A 31 -7.14 -12.43 -14.96
C THR A 31 -6.68 -12.69 -13.52
N ILE A 32 -7.39 -12.14 -12.54
CA ILE A 32 -7.06 -12.25 -11.12
C ILE A 32 -8.05 -13.13 -10.31
N LYS A 33 -9.01 -13.79 -10.95
CA LYS A 33 -9.93 -14.74 -10.32
C LYS A 33 -9.33 -16.14 -10.17
N LYS A 34 -8.17 -16.22 -9.58
CA LYS A 34 -7.45 -17.46 -9.30
C LYS A 34 -6.65 -17.32 -8.00
N THR A 35 -6.18 -18.42 -7.45
CA THR A 35 -5.29 -18.40 -6.29
C THR A 35 -3.93 -17.80 -6.66
N PHE A 36 -3.43 -16.92 -5.80
CA PHE A 36 -2.10 -16.32 -5.88
C PHE A 36 -1.32 -16.59 -4.60
N THR A 37 -0.14 -17.20 -4.75
CA THR A 37 0.68 -17.68 -3.64
C THR A 37 1.90 -16.80 -3.40
N ILE A 38 2.46 -16.87 -2.19
CA ILE A 38 3.73 -16.19 -1.86
C ILE A 38 4.88 -16.67 -2.77
N GLN A 39 4.87 -17.94 -3.21
CA GLN A 39 5.90 -18.46 -4.09
C GLN A 39 5.84 -17.80 -5.48
N GLN A 40 4.66 -17.69 -6.08
CA GLN A 40 4.46 -16.99 -7.35
C GLN A 40 4.88 -15.51 -7.26
N TYR A 41 4.58 -14.87 -6.13
CA TYR A 41 5.02 -13.50 -5.87
C TYR A 41 6.55 -13.36 -5.88
N ILE A 42 7.26 -14.22 -5.17
CA ILE A 42 8.72 -14.22 -5.12
C ILE A 42 9.32 -14.49 -6.51
N GLU A 43 8.75 -15.45 -7.25
CA GLU A 43 9.20 -15.83 -8.59
C GLU A 43 9.13 -14.68 -9.61
N ASN A 44 8.28 -13.66 -9.40
CA ASN A 44 8.28 -12.47 -10.26
C ASN A 44 9.60 -11.71 -10.13
N TYR A 45 10.12 -11.56 -8.91
CA TYR A 45 11.40 -10.89 -8.66
C TYR A 45 12.60 -11.75 -9.03
N ASP A 46 12.54 -13.07 -8.79
CA ASP A 46 13.64 -14.01 -9.07
C ASP A 46 14.01 -14.08 -10.57
N LYS A 47 13.09 -13.68 -11.45
CA LYS A 47 13.32 -13.61 -12.91
C LYS A 47 14.14 -12.40 -13.34
N ILE A 48 14.34 -11.41 -12.46
CA ILE A 48 14.96 -10.13 -12.77
C ILE A 48 16.41 -10.16 -12.31
N GLU A 49 17.34 -10.29 -13.25
CA GLU A 49 18.76 -10.58 -12.94
C GLU A 49 19.48 -9.48 -12.16
N ASP A 50 19.10 -8.22 -12.36
CA ASP A 50 19.74 -7.03 -11.78
C ASP A 50 19.04 -6.53 -10.51
N VAL A 51 18.09 -7.31 -9.95
CA VAL A 51 17.37 -7.02 -8.71
C VAL A 51 17.84 -7.96 -7.59
N ASP A 52 18.00 -7.41 -6.39
CA ASP A 52 18.12 -8.12 -5.12
C ASP A 52 16.82 -7.93 -4.33
N PHE A 53 15.87 -8.86 -4.50
CA PHE A 53 14.61 -8.81 -3.80
C PHE A 53 14.79 -9.18 -2.34
N VAL A 54 14.69 -8.21 -1.46
CA VAL A 54 14.83 -8.38 -0.01
C VAL A 54 13.57 -9.02 0.60
N GLY A 55 12.39 -8.57 0.17
CA GLY A 55 11.11 -9.10 0.60
C GLY A 55 9.99 -8.09 0.43
N GLY A 56 8.77 -8.45 0.85
CA GLY A 56 7.60 -7.61 0.69
C GLY A 56 6.77 -7.46 1.95
N ILE A 57 5.88 -6.46 1.91
CA ILE A 57 4.89 -6.17 2.94
C ILE A 57 3.52 -6.59 2.43
N TYR A 58 2.94 -7.55 3.10
CA TYR A 58 1.59 -8.00 2.81
C TYR A 58 0.55 -6.98 3.25
N VAL A 59 -0.41 -6.71 2.39
CA VAL A 59 -1.56 -5.88 2.68
C VAL A 59 -2.82 -6.72 2.57
N GLU A 60 -3.77 -6.52 3.47
CA GLU A 60 -5.06 -7.22 3.53
C GLU A 60 -5.79 -7.21 2.18
N ILE A 61 -6.67 -8.18 1.95
CA ILE A 61 -7.30 -8.47 0.65
C ILE A 61 -8.79 -8.13 0.59
N ASP A 62 -9.34 -7.44 1.58
CA ASP A 62 -10.78 -7.19 1.72
C ASP A 62 -11.63 -8.48 1.60
N GLY A 63 -11.11 -9.55 2.20
CA GLY A 63 -11.79 -10.84 2.28
C GLY A 63 -12.99 -10.78 3.23
N LYS A 64 -13.95 -11.67 3.04
CA LYS A 64 -15.16 -11.74 3.87
C LYS A 64 -14.88 -12.05 5.34
N ASP A 65 -13.86 -12.87 5.63
CA ASP A 65 -13.42 -13.23 6.97
C ASP A 65 -12.01 -12.75 7.25
N PRO A 66 -11.83 -11.58 7.90
CA PRO A 66 -10.52 -11.05 8.22
C PRO A 66 -9.77 -11.86 9.28
N ILE A 67 -10.46 -12.66 10.10
CA ILE A 67 -9.79 -13.50 11.11
C ILE A 67 -9.14 -14.69 10.41
N GLN A 68 -9.84 -15.31 9.48
CA GLN A 68 -9.29 -16.38 8.65
C GLN A 68 -8.08 -15.90 7.84
N GLU A 69 -8.17 -14.70 7.27
CA GLU A 69 -7.05 -14.07 6.57
C GLU A 69 -5.83 -13.92 7.48
N ASP A 70 -6.02 -13.39 8.70
CA ASP A 70 -4.93 -13.23 9.67
C ASP A 70 -4.22 -14.55 9.99
N GLU A 71 -4.98 -15.64 10.18
CA GLU A 71 -4.43 -16.95 10.48
C GLU A 71 -3.61 -17.53 9.31
N ILE A 72 -4.12 -17.38 8.09
CA ILE A 72 -3.42 -17.81 6.86
C ILE A 72 -2.10 -17.05 6.72
N ILE A 73 -2.14 -15.72 6.83
CA ILE A 73 -0.96 -14.87 6.66
C ILE A 73 0.05 -15.06 7.81
N TYR A 74 -0.42 -15.26 9.04
CA TYR A 74 0.47 -15.62 10.14
C TYR A 74 1.28 -16.90 9.86
N ASN A 75 0.61 -17.93 9.35
CA ASN A 75 1.28 -19.19 9.01
C ASN A 75 2.28 -19.05 7.86
N ILE A 76 1.95 -18.23 6.85
CA ILE A 76 2.86 -17.94 5.74
C ILE A 76 4.09 -17.18 6.25
N LYS A 77 3.88 -16.14 7.04
CA LYS A 77 4.97 -15.31 7.60
C LYS A 77 5.95 -16.09 8.45
N LYS A 78 5.44 -17.02 9.26
CA LYS A 78 6.27 -17.89 10.10
C LYS A 78 7.24 -18.75 9.29
N ASN A 79 6.84 -19.12 8.06
CA ASN A 79 7.58 -20.07 7.22
C ASN A 79 8.27 -19.39 6.01
N ASN A 80 8.15 -18.07 5.85
CA ASN A 80 8.72 -17.36 4.72
C ASN A 80 9.35 -16.04 5.13
N SER A 81 10.68 -15.97 5.05
CA SER A 81 11.45 -14.79 5.43
C SER A 81 11.27 -13.61 4.47
N LYS A 82 10.77 -13.82 3.25
CA LYS A 82 10.48 -12.76 2.29
C LYS A 82 9.21 -11.98 2.64
N LEU A 83 8.34 -12.48 3.54
CA LEU A 83 7.22 -11.72 4.07
C LEU A 83 7.70 -10.93 5.30
N LEU A 84 8.11 -9.67 5.09
CA LEU A 84 8.78 -8.85 6.10
C LEU A 84 7.81 -8.30 7.15
N ALA A 85 6.66 -7.80 6.72
CA ALA A 85 5.64 -7.22 7.59
C ALA A 85 4.23 -7.46 7.02
N THR A 86 3.22 -7.16 7.83
CA THR A 86 1.80 -7.31 7.43
C THR A 86 1.00 -6.10 7.87
N LEU A 87 0.12 -5.61 7.00
CA LEU A 87 -0.94 -4.64 7.25
C LEU A 87 -2.27 -5.38 7.14
N LEU A 88 -2.92 -5.61 8.26
CA LEU A 88 -4.13 -6.44 8.33
C LEU A 88 -5.36 -5.57 8.57
N ARG A 89 -6.53 -6.11 8.18
CA ARG A 89 -7.77 -5.35 8.19
C ARG A 89 -8.35 -5.23 9.59
N SER A 90 -8.74 -4.01 9.93
CA SER A 90 -9.67 -3.73 11.03
C SER A 90 -10.42 -2.44 10.77
N ARG A 91 -11.65 -2.35 11.28
CA ARG A 91 -12.39 -1.09 11.31
C ARG A 91 -11.76 -0.19 12.37
N VAL A 92 -11.21 0.95 11.95
CA VAL A 92 -10.50 1.89 12.83
C VAL A 92 -11.47 2.46 13.88
N SER A 93 -11.17 2.25 15.14
CA SER A 93 -11.94 2.74 16.28
C SER A 93 -11.11 2.63 17.57
N PRO A 94 -11.48 3.28 18.68
CA PRO A 94 -10.76 3.16 19.96
C PRO A 94 -10.67 1.73 20.49
N THR A 95 -11.59 0.86 20.08
CA THR A 95 -11.68 -0.53 20.53
C THR A 95 -11.40 -1.53 19.43
N MET A 96 -10.74 -1.09 18.34
CA MET A 96 -10.46 -1.97 17.21
C MET A 96 -9.59 -3.16 17.60
N ARG A 97 -9.82 -4.28 16.92
CA ARG A 97 -8.93 -5.42 16.97
C ARG A 97 -7.65 -5.10 16.20
N VAL A 98 -6.51 -5.32 16.82
CA VAL A 98 -5.21 -5.27 16.14
C VAL A 98 -4.61 -6.67 16.15
N PRO A 99 -4.43 -7.31 14.99
CA PRO A 99 -3.80 -8.62 14.91
C PRO A 99 -2.35 -8.57 15.41
N ALA A 100 -1.95 -9.54 16.23
CA ALA A 100 -0.66 -9.53 16.94
C ALA A 100 0.58 -9.48 16.03
N GLN A 101 0.45 -9.86 14.77
CA GLN A 101 1.53 -9.89 13.79
C GLN A 101 1.54 -8.68 12.85
N SER A 102 0.56 -7.80 12.96
CA SER A 102 0.46 -6.62 12.11
C SER A 102 1.31 -5.47 12.64
N VAL A 103 2.00 -4.76 11.74
CA VAL A 103 2.73 -3.52 12.07
C VAL A 103 1.83 -2.29 12.00
N GLY A 104 0.60 -2.47 11.55
CA GLY A 104 -0.40 -1.43 11.43
C GLY A 104 -1.74 -1.99 10.96
N ILE A 105 -2.68 -1.10 10.70
CA ILE A 105 -4.03 -1.42 10.27
C ILE A 105 -4.32 -0.75 8.93
N ARG A 106 -5.01 -1.49 8.05
CA ARG A 106 -5.68 -0.94 6.86
C ARG A 106 -7.19 -1.04 7.04
N GLU A 107 -7.90 0.05 6.77
CA GLU A 107 -9.34 0.07 6.52
C GLU A 107 -9.53 0.47 5.05
N PRO A 108 -10.17 -0.38 4.20
CA PRO A 108 -10.31 -0.09 2.76
C PRO A 108 -11.43 0.94 2.53
N LEU A 109 -11.12 2.23 2.74
CA LEU A 109 -12.08 3.33 2.70
C LEU A 109 -12.63 3.63 1.29
N HIS A 110 -12.02 3.06 0.26
CA HIS A 110 -12.42 3.25 -1.14
C HIS A 110 -13.55 2.31 -1.59
N THR A 111 -13.92 1.32 -0.79
CA THR A 111 -14.95 0.33 -1.12
C THR A 111 -16.36 0.80 -0.74
N ASP A 112 -17.37 0.23 -1.38
CA ASP A 112 -18.77 0.59 -1.16
C ASP A 112 -19.28 0.23 0.25
N ASP A 113 -18.64 -0.72 0.93
CA ASP A 113 -18.95 -1.13 2.30
C ASP A 113 -18.60 -0.04 3.34
N ASN A 114 -17.76 0.91 2.97
CA ASN A 114 -17.42 2.05 3.81
C ASN A 114 -18.17 3.31 3.35
N PRO A 115 -18.93 3.97 4.24
CA PRO A 115 -19.65 5.18 3.89
C PRO A 115 -18.70 6.33 3.61
N LYS A 116 -19.10 7.26 2.74
CA LYS A 116 -18.39 8.53 2.54
C LYS A 116 -18.32 9.33 3.85
N GLY A 117 -17.24 10.09 4.01
CA GLY A 117 -17.01 10.89 5.22
C GLY A 117 -16.49 10.07 6.41
N ARG A 118 -16.13 8.80 6.22
CA ARG A 118 -15.63 7.92 7.29
C ARG A 118 -14.44 8.51 8.05
N CYS A 119 -13.54 9.20 7.38
CA CYS A 119 -12.39 9.84 8.00
C CYS A 119 -12.77 10.94 9.00
N LEU A 120 -13.95 11.54 8.87
CA LEU A 120 -14.43 12.63 9.73
C LEU A 120 -15.23 12.14 10.95
N GLU A 121 -15.48 10.83 11.05
CA GLU A 121 -16.15 10.28 12.22
C GLU A 121 -15.26 10.38 13.46
N GLU A 122 -15.82 10.81 14.59
CA GLU A 122 -15.09 10.92 15.87
C GLU A 122 -14.45 9.57 16.25
N SER A 123 -15.19 8.47 16.08
CA SER A 123 -14.70 7.12 16.36
C SER A 123 -13.50 6.72 15.51
N PHE A 124 -13.41 7.22 14.28
CA PHE A 124 -12.24 6.99 13.40
C PHE A 124 -11.05 7.78 13.91
N ILE A 125 -11.21 9.06 14.20
CA ILE A 125 -10.14 9.93 14.71
C ILE A 125 -9.59 9.40 16.04
N GLU A 126 -10.46 9.00 16.96
CA GLU A 126 -10.04 8.36 18.23
C GLU A 126 -9.30 7.03 17.98
N GLY A 127 -9.71 6.26 16.98
CA GLY A 127 -8.98 5.06 16.56
C GLY A 127 -7.60 5.36 15.97
N LEU A 128 -7.43 6.46 15.24
CA LEU A 128 -6.11 6.90 14.76
C LEU A 128 -5.19 7.29 15.93
N LYS A 129 -5.71 7.94 16.98
CA LYS A 129 -4.96 8.24 18.22
C LYS A 129 -4.50 6.95 18.90
N GLU A 130 -5.39 5.96 19.01
CA GLU A 130 -5.05 4.65 19.59
C GLU A 130 -3.92 3.96 18.78
N LEU A 131 -3.92 4.06 17.44
CA LEU A 131 -2.82 3.54 16.61
C LEU A 131 -1.51 4.29 16.89
N ALA A 132 -1.55 5.61 17.00
CA ALA A 132 -0.40 6.44 17.32
C ALA A 132 0.21 6.08 18.69
N ASP A 133 -0.63 5.99 19.72
CA ASP A 133 -0.23 5.64 21.10
C ASP A 133 0.45 4.26 21.17
N ARG A 134 0.03 3.35 20.29
CA ARG A 134 0.60 2.00 20.18
C ARG A 134 1.80 1.90 19.23
N GLY A 135 2.20 2.99 18.59
CA GLY A 135 3.28 3.01 17.60
C GLY A 135 2.98 2.20 16.35
N LEU A 136 1.70 2.07 15.99
CA LEU A 136 1.23 1.34 14.81
C LEU A 136 1.02 2.29 13.63
N ILE A 137 1.06 1.73 12.42
CA ILE A 137 0.86 2.45 11.17
C ILE A 137 -0.62 2.41 10.78
N PHE A 138 -1.13 3.52 10.27
CA PHE A 138 -2.38 3.52 9.51
C PHE A 138 -2.06 3.48 8.01
N GLU A 139 -2.56 2.47 7.31
CA GLU A 139 -2.46 2.37 5.86
C GLU A 139 -3.78 2.79 5.23
N SER A 140 -3.74 3.88 4.48
CA SER A 140 -4.92 4.55 3.95
C SER A 140 -5.11 4.24 2.47
N CYS A 141 -6.29 3.72 2.12
CA CYS A 141 -6.73 3.58 0.74
C CYS A 141 -8.08 4.28 0.59
N ASN A 142 -8.05 5.56 0.22
CA ASN A 142 -9.22 6.42 0.12
C ASN A 142 -9.75 6.52 -1.31
N ARG A 143 -11.01 6.94 -1.41
CA ARG A 143 -11.52 7.54 -2.65
C ARG A 143 -10.81 8.86 -2.88
N VAL A 144 -10.54 9.19 -4.13
CA VAL A 144 -9.82 10.43 -4.50
C VAL A 144 -10.55 11.70 -4.06
N ASP A 145 -11.88 11.67 -4.05
CA ASP A 145 -12.72 12.81 -3.64
C ASP A 145 -12.75 13.03 -2.10
N GLU A 146 -12.23 12.07 -1.31
CA GLU A 146 -12.17 12.10 0.16
C GLU A 146 -10.73 12.30 0.71
N LEU A 147 -9.77 12.70 -0.12
CA LEU A 147 -8.40 12.96 0.34
C LEU A 147 -8.31 14.17 1.30
N ASP A 148 -9.18 15.18 1.13
CA ASP A 148 -9.26 16.28 2.10
C ASP A 148 -9.82 15.82 3.45
N ASP A 149 -10.79 14.91 3.47
CA ASP A 149 -11.32 14.33 4.71
C ASP A 149 -10.21 13.59 5.49
N LEU A 150 -9.39 12.83 4.76
CA LEU A 150 -8.21 12.18 5.35
C LEU A 150 -7.25 13.21 5.94
N TYR A 151 -6.93 14.29 5.20
CA TYR A 151 -6.08 15.37 5.69
C TYR A 151 -6.63 16.01 6.96
N GLN A 152 -7.94 16.31 7.03
CA GLN A 152 -8.58 16.89 8.21
C GLN A 152 -8.50 15.96 9.43
N ALA A 153 -8.63 14.64 9.23
CA ALA A 153 -8.45 13.67 10.29
C ALA A 153 -6.99 13.63 10.79
N LEU A 154 -6.03 13.51 9.86
CA LEU A 154 -4.62 13.36 10.20
C LEU A 154 -4.00 14.59 10.88
N LYS A 155 -4.48 15.78 10.58
CA LYS A 155 -4.08 17.01 11.30
C LYS A 155 -4.34 16.93 12.81
N GLN A 156 -5.27 16.10 13.24
CA GLN A 156 -5.61 15.93 14.64
C GLN A 156 -4.74 14.88 15.35
N VAL A 157 -3.93 14.13 14.57
CA VAL A 157 -3.05 13.06 15.06
C VAL A 157 -1.69 13.15 14.33
N PRO A 158 -0.96 14.25 14.45
CA PRO A 158 0.25 14.51 13.66
C PRO A 158 1.41 13.55 13.95
N GLU A 159 1.40 12.88 15.10
CA GLU A 159 2.39 11.87 15.49
C GLU A 159 2.17 10.51 14.80
N LEU A 160 0.98 10.23 14.29
CA LEU A 160 0.67 8.97 13.62
C LEU A 160 1.46 8.83 12.33
N LYS A 161 2.11 7.68 12.16
CA LYS A 161 2.69 7.31 10.87
C LYS A 161 1.60 6.77 9.95
N VAL A 162 1.49 7.37 8.76
CA VAL A 162 0.47 7.04 7.76
C VAL A 162 1.13 6.70 6.44
N VAL A 163 0.57 5.72 5.75
CA VAL A 163 0.98 5.35 4.39
C VAL A 163 -0.23 5.48 3.46
N LEU A 164 -0.16 6.42 2.52
CA LEU A 164 -1.18 6.59 1.49
C LEU A 164 -0.94 5.60 0.35
N ASN A 165 -1.94 4.77 0.05
CA ASN A 165 -1.86 3.82 -1.05
C ASN A 165 -2.02 4.49 -2.42
N HIS A 166 -1.29 3.99 -3.40
CA HIS A 166 -1.54 4.19 -4.83
C HIS A 166 -1.68 5.66 -5.24
N LEU A 167 -0.80 6.52 -4.71
CA LEU A 167 -0.80 7.96 -5.00
C LEU A 167 -2.18 8.62 -4.76
N GLY A 168 -3.03 8.03 -3.89
CA GLY A 168 -4.39 8.52 -3.62
C GLY A 168 -5.42 8.14 -4.69
N ASN A 169 -5.11 7.18 -5.57
CA ASN A 169 -6.00 6.63 -6.61
C ASN A 169 -6.56 7.66 -7.63
N PRO A 170 -5.77 8.56 -8.21
CA PRO A 170 -6.31 9.53 -9.17
C PRO A 170 -6.61 8.87 -10.51
N ALA A 171 -7.75 9.26 -11.13
CA ALA A 171 -8.04 8.98 -12.53
C ALA A 171 -7.63 10.15 -13.45
N GLU A 172 -7.38 11.32 -12.88
CA GLU A 172 -6.95 12.54 -13.56
C GLU A 172 -6.21 13.48 -12.59
N LEU A 173 -5.39 14.38 -13.12
CA LEU A 173 -4.69 15.41 -12.34
C LEU A 173 -5.56 16.66 -12.14
N SER A 174 -6.74 16.51 -11.56
CA SER A 174 -7.64 17.64 -11.26
C SER A 174 -7.00 18.61 -10.26
N GLU A 175 -7.41 19.88 -10.31
CA GLU A 175 -6.93 20.90 -9.36
C GLU A 175 -7.27 20.54 -7.91
N LYS A 176 -8.42 19.87 -7.69
CA LYS A 176 -8.78 19.36 -6.36
C LYS A 176 -7.77 18.32 -5.90
N TYR A 177 -7.48 17.29 -6.71
CA TYR A 177 -6.49 16.27 -6.38
C TYR A 177 -5.13 16.87 -6.05
N LYS A 178 -4.63 17.79 -6.92
CA LYS A 178 -3.35 18.45 -6.71
C LYS A 178 -3.30 19.23 -5.40
N LYS A 179 -4.39 19.93 -5.06
CA LYS A 179 -4.50 20.67 -3.79
C LYS A 179 -4.48 19.73 -2.60
N ASP A 180 -5.26 18.66 -2.66
CA ASP A 180 -5.41 17.71 -1.54
C ASP A 180 -4.08 16.97 -1.29
N MET A 181 -3.37 16.57 -2.36
CA MET A 181 -2.05 15.94 -2.24
C MET A 181 -1.00 16.89 -1.65
N LYS A 182 -1.01 18.18 -2.02
CA LYS A 182 -0.14 19.20 -1.41
C LYS A 182 -0.43 19.38 0.08
N ASN A 183 -1.70 19.33 0.47
CA ASN A 183 -2.09 19.36 1.87
C ASN A 183 -1.55 18.13 2.61
N LEU A 184 -1.74 16.94 2.05
CA LEU A 184 -1.23 15.69 2.63
C LEU A 184 0.30 15.68 2.73
N ALA A 185 1.01 16.22 1.73
CA ALA A 185 2.46 16.34 1.72
C ALA A 185 3.01 17.23 2.85
N SER A 186 2.20 18.15 3.38
CA SER A 186 2.58 18.99 4.52
C SER A 186 2.62 18.24 5.86
N LEU A 187 2.11 16.99 5.91
CA LEU A 187 2.09 16.18 7.12
C LEU A 187 3.45 15.48 7.34
N PRO A 188 4.05 15.56 8.54
CA PRO A 188 5.42 15.12 8.77
C PRO A 188 5.63 13.62 8.67
N ASN A 189 4.60 12.84 8.99
CA ASN A 189 4.68 11.38 9.12
C ASN A 189 3.89 10.63 8.04
N LEU A 190 3.59 11.27 6.91
CA LEU A 190 2.88 10.65 5.80
C LEU A 190 3.87 10.18 4.73
N TYR A 191 3.75 8.91 4.34
CA TYR A 191 4.45 8.26 3.22
C TYR A 191 3.47 7.94 2.12
N VAL A 192 3.96 7.81 0.88
CA VAL A 192 3.12 7.56 -0.30
C VAL A 192 3.66 6.38 -1.09
N LYS A 193 2.80 5.42 -1.41
CA LYS A 193 3.15 4.28 -2.26
C LYS A 193 3.09 4.67 -3.73
N VAL A 194 4.22 4.53 -4.40
CA VAL A 194 4.35 4.68 -5.85
C VAL A 194 3.87 3.40 -6.52
N SER A 195 2.59 3.35 -6.80
CA SER A 195 1.90 2.17 -7.36
C SER A 195 0.47 2.49 -7.80
N GLY A 196 -0.25 1.49 -8.31
CA GLY A 196 -1.68 1.57 -8.57
C GLY A 196 -2.05 2.43 -9.76
N PHE A 197 -1.20 2.47 -10.80
CA PHE A 197 -1.51 3.15 -12.05
C PHE A 197 -2.61 2.37 -12.78
N ALA A 198 -3.87 2.69 -12.45
CA ALA A 198 -5.04 2.01 -13.00
C ALA A 198 -5.36 2.47 -14.44
N THR A 199 -4.33 2.59 -15.29
CA THR A 199 -4.42 3.08 -16.67
C THR A 199 -3.28 2.55 -17.53
N GLU A 200 -3.53 2.46 -18.84
CA GLU A 200 -2.51 2.24 -19.86
C GLU A 200 -1.96 3.54 -20.48
N ASP A 201 -2.49 4.70 -20.06
CA ASP A 201 -2.04 6.01 -20.56
C ASP A 201 -0.68 6.38 -19.96
N ALA A 202 0.37 6.12 -20.74
CA ALA A 202 1.74 6.39 -20.32
C ALA A 202 2.03 7.88 -20.09
N LEU A 203 1.35 8.79 -20.79
CA LEU A 203 1.52 10.23 -20.59
C LEU A 203 0.93 10.65 -19.25
N PHE A 204 -0.27 10.19 -18.93
CA PHE A 204 -0.87 10.46 -17.63
C PHE A 204 -0.01 9.91 -16.48
N VAL A 205 0.53 8.69 -16.61
CA VAL A 205 1.42 8.11 -15.59
C VAL A 205 2.67 8.95 -15.40
N GLN A 206 3.29 9.42 -16.48
CA GLN A 206 4.45 10.30 -16.40
C GLN A 206 4.11 11.61 -15.70
N GLU A 207 3.06 12.31 -16.12
CA GLU A 207 2.62 13.57 -15.50
C GLU A 207 2.27 13.40 -14.02
N LEU A 208 1.65 12.27 -13.65
CA LEU A 208 1.35 11.93 -12.26
C LEU A 208 2.62 11.76 -11.43
N LEU A 209 3.59 11.00 -11.93
CA LEU A 209 4.86 10.77 -11.23
C LEU A 209 5.67 12.07 -11.09
N GLU A 210 5.70 12.93 -12.12
CA GLU A 210 6.33 14.26 -12.07
C GLU A 210 5.67 15.11 -10.97
N PHE A 211 4.34 15.18 -10.95
CA PHE A 211 3.60 15.93 -9.92
C PHE A 211 3.89 15.39 -8.52
N ILE A 212 3.93 14.09 -8.32
CA ILE A 212 4.22 13.46 -7.02
C ILE A 212 5.66 13.75 -6.57
N GLN A 213 6.63 13.64 -7.47
CA GLN A 213 8.04 13.94 -7.18
C GLN A 213 8.25 15.43 -6.81
N GLU A 214 7.49 16.34 -7.40
CA GLU A 214 7.52 17.76 -7.06
C GLU A 214 6.80 18.10 -5.76
N THR A 215 5.85 17.25 -5.34
CA THR A 215 4.97 17.53 -4.21
C THR A 215 5.47 16.95 -2.89
N PHE A 216 6.09 15.77 -2.94
CA PHE A 216 6.56 15.06 -1.75
C PHE A 216 8.09 15.04 -1.67
N ASP A 217 8.61 15.15 -0.45
CA ASP A 217 10.03 14.89 -0.21
C ASP A 217 10.37 13.46 -0.61
N LYS A 218 11.52 13.26 -1.25
CA LYS A 218 11.97 11.95 -1.74
C LYS A 218 11.92 10.85 -0.66
N ASP A 219 12.22 11.19 0.59
CA ASP A 219 12.24 10.25 1.72
C ASP A 219 10.85 9.79 2.17
N LYS A 220 9.78 10.32 1.55
CA LYS A 220 8.38 9.94 1.77
C LYS A 220 7.82 9.01 0.69
N LEU A 221 8.52 8.83 -0.41
CA LEU A 221 8.08 7.97 -1.52
C LEU A 221 8.61 6.55 -1.32
N ILE A 222 7.75 5.55 -1.46
CA ILE A 222 8.09 4.14 -1.31
C ILE A 222 7.52 3.32 -2.48
N TYR A 223 8.34 2.43 -3.02
CA TYR A 223 7.93 1.53 -4.09
C TYR A 223 6.91 0.50 -3.59
N ALA A 224 5.94 0.19 -4.44
CA ALA A 224 4.98 -0.88 -4.23
C ALA A 224 4.55 -1.49 -5.59
N SER A 225 4.39 -2.81 -5.66
CA SER A 225 3.95 -3.48 -6.90
C SER A 225 2.43 -3.50 -7.06
N ASN A 226 1.71 -3.57 -5.96
CA ASN A 226 0.28 -3.88 -5.94
C ASN A 226 -0.05 -5.22 -6.61
N TRP A 227 0.90 -6.18 -6.62
CA TRP A 227 0.67 -7.50 -7.19
C TRP A 227 -0.32 -8.32 -6.32
N PRO A 228 -1.26 -9.10 -6.89
CA PRO A 228 -1.50 -9.30 -8.32
C PRO A 228 -2.52 -8.32 -8.92
N VAL A 229 -3.02 -7.35 -8.16
CA VAL A 229 -4.03 -6.37 -8.62
C VAL A 229 -3.52 -5.55 -9.80
N VAL A 230 -2.22 -5.31 -9.88
CA VAL A 230 -1.57 -4.65 -11.02
C VAL A 230 -1.87 -5.34 -12.36
N GLU A 231 -2.13 -6.65 -12.36
CA GLU A 231 -2.47 -7.43 -13.57
C GLU A 231 -3.84 -7.07 -14.18
N LEU A 232 -4.64 -6.24 -13.51
CA LEU A 232 -5.87 -5.69 -14.06
C LEU A 232 -5.63 -4.60 -15.11
N TYR A 233 -4.49 -3.91 -15.06
CA TYR A 233 -4.23 -2.70 -15.85
C TYR A 233 -2.88 -2.76 -16.58
N SER A 234 -1.98 -3.63 -16.13
CA SER A 234 -0.61 -3.73 -16.64
C SER A 234 -0.07 -5.14 -16.41
N THR A 235 1.24 -5.29 -16.39
CA THR A 235 1.94 -6.46 -15.86
C THR A 235 2.87 -6.04 -14.73
N PHE A 236 3.23 -7.00 -13.87
CA PHE A 236 4.21 -6.76 -12.81
C PHE A 236 5.51 -6.14 -13.36
N ASP A 237 6.08 -6.76 -14.41
CA ASP A 237 7.36 -6.32 -15.01
C ASP A 237 7.26 -4.91 -15.57
N LYS A 238 6.18 -4.60 -16.30
CA LYS A 238 5.97 -3.27 -16.89
C LYS A 238 5.81 -2.20 -15.82
N HIS A 239 5.06 -2.49 -14.76
CA HIS A 239 4.89 -1.58 -13.64
C HIS A 239 6.23 -1.29 -12.95
N LEU A 240 6.99 -2.33 -12.60
CA LEU A 240 8.30 -2.17 -11.99
C LEU A 240 9.24 -1.35 -12.89
N GLN A 241 9.27 -1.64 -14.19
CA GLN A 241 10.13 -0.93 -15.14
C GLN A 241 9.78 0.56 -15.24
N ILE A 242 8.48 0.92 -15.26
CA ILE A 242 8.04 2.33 -15.25
C ILE A 242 8.59 3.07 -14.04
N VAL A 243 8.49 2.47 -12.85
CA VAL A 243 8.98 3.11 -11.61
C VAL A 243 10.50 3.20 -11.60
N ARG A 244 11.20 2.14 -12.05
CA ARG A 244 12.67 2.12 -12.18
C ARG A 244 13.18 3.20 -13.13
N ASP A 245 12.59 3.30 -14.31
CA ASP A 245 12.99 4.27 -15.33
C ASP A 245 12.77 5.70 -14.83
N PHE A 246 11.63 5.97 -14.19
CA PHE A 246 11.30 7.31 -13.71
C PHE A 246 12.21 7.75 -12.57
N PHE A 247 12.45 6.90 -11.57
CA PHE A 247 13.27 7.21 -10.40
C PHE A 247 14.75 6.81 -10.56
N ASN A 248 15.16 6.34 -11.74
CA ASN A 248 16.54 5.98 -12.06
C ASN A 248 17.16 5.03 -11.02
N ASP A 249 16.43 3.98 -10.64
CA ASP A 249 16.82 2.97 -9.66
C ASP A 249 17.26 3.55 -8.29
N ASP A 250 16.65 4.67 -7.86
CA ASP A 250 16.99 5.32 -6.59
C ASP A 250 16.71 4.39 -5.41
N GLU A 251 17.76 3.88 -4.77
CA GLU A 251 17.69 2.93 -3.65
C GLU A 251 16.88 3.46 -2.45
N ASP A 252 16.74 4.77 -2.29
CA ASP A 252 15.89 5.32 -1.22
C ASP A 252 14.43 4.94 -1.44
N ILE A 253 13.94 5.06 -2.67
CA ILE A 253 12.54 4.76 -3.03
C ILE A 253 12.27 3.25 -2.98
N PHE A 254 13.19 2.45 -3.48
CA PHE A 254 13.01 1.00 -3.60
C PHE A 254 13.34 0.24 -2.30
N TYR A 255 14.10 0.83 -1.37
CA TYR A 255 14.61 0.09 -0.22
C TYR A 255 14.67 0.90 1.08
N ASN A 256 15.44 2.00 1.13
CA ASN A 256 15.78 2.67 2.39
C ASN A 256 14.54 3.31 3.05
N ASN A 257 13.66 3.93 2.28
CA ASN A 257 12.44 4.58 2.80
C ASN A 257 11.46 3.55 3.37
N ALA A 258 11.35 2.36 2.77
CA ALA A 258 10.54 1.28 3.31
C ALA A 258 11.04 0.82 4.69
N ILE A 259 12.36 0.71 4.88
CA ILE A 259 12.95 0.37 6.18
C ILE A 259 12.57 1.41 7.24
N LYS A 260 12.70 2.70 6.93
CA LYS A 260 12.34 3.80 7.84
C LYS A 260 10.84 3.84 8.12
N CYS A 261 10.03 3.70 7.06
CA CYS A 261 8.58 3.74 7.16
C CYS A 261 8.04 2.65 8.08
N TYR A 262 8.41 1.40 7.83
CA TYR A 262 7.87 0.23 8.54
C TYR A 262 8.75 -0.25 9.70
N ASN A 263 9.82 0.49 10.01
CA ASN A 263 10.77 0.16 11.09
C ASN A 263 11.31 -1.28 10.96
N LEU A 264 11.65 -1.69 9.72
CA LEU A 264 12.06 -3.04 9.41
C LEU A 264 13.44 -3.36 9.98
N LYS A 265 13.57 -4.57 10.53
CA LYS A 265 14.87 -5.11 10.97
C LYS A 265 15.35 -6.09 9.90
N ILE A 266 16.07 -5.56 8.91
CA ILE A 266 16.69 -6.38 7.86
C ILE A 266 17.99 -6.97 8.42
N LYS A 267 18.16 -8.29 8.26
CA LYS A 267 19.35 -9.04 8.72
C LYS A 267 20.39 -9.12 7.62
#